data_1e1c40f2ba53c00787c56a10de53ca38
#
_entry.id   1e1c40f2ba53c00787c56a10de53ca38
#
_cell.length_a   1.000
_cell.length_b   1.000
_cell.length_c   1.000
_cell.angle_alpha   90.00
_cell.angle_beta   90.00
_cell.angle_gamma   90.00
#
_symmetry.space_group_name_H-M   'P 1'
#
loop_
_entity.id
_entity.type
_entity.pdbx_description
1 polymer ?
#
loop_
_entity_poly.entity_id
_entity_poly.type
_entity_poly.pdbx_seq_one_letter_code
_entity_poly.pdbx_strand_id
1 'polypeptide(L)'
;MARRKKAITGLVSEMKVQIELAEDPNLLVFTPLGGLGPVDIVTLNMDTGEYTSYDVKSKNYRKKDYVPKDGYKRNSKGNLINRHPTKEQKKLKVKIVYAK
;
A
#
# COMPACT_ATOMS: atom_id res chain seq x y z
N MET A 1 12.55 -19.20 -4.49
CA MET A 1 11.99 -19.34 -3.15
C MET A 1 10.89 -18.33 -2.94
N ALA A 2 9.74 -18.79 -2.40
CA ALA A 2 8.53 -17.95 -2.26
C ALA A 2 8.75 -16.71 -1.38
N ARG A 3 9.48 -16.82 -0.28
CA ARG A 3 9.76 -15.68 0.63
C ARG A 3 10.54 -14.56 -0.05
N ARG A 4 11.58 -14.90 -0.79
CA ARG A 4 12.42 -13.92 -1.49
C ARG A 4 11.62 -13.21 -2.57
N LYS A 5 10.80 -13.95 -3.32
CA LYS A 5 9.94 -13.39 -4.36
C LYS A 5 8.95 -12.38 -3.80
N LYS A 6 8.30 -12.71 -2.67
CA LYS A 6 7.35 -11.79 -2.01
C LYS A 6 8.04 -10.53 -1.51
N ALA A 7 9.21 -10.69 -0.87
CA ALA A 7 9.98 -9.55 -0.37
C ALA A 7 10.42 -8.61 -1.50
N ILE A 8 10.87 -9.17 -2.62
CA ILE A 8 11.26 -8.37 -3.80
C ILE A 8 10.05 -7.67 -4.39
N THR A 9 8.90 -8.33 -4.51
CA THR A 9 7.66 -7.73 -5.02
C THR A 9 7.24 -6.55 -4.17
N GLY A 10 7.29 -6.68 -2.85
CA GLY A 10 6.97 -5.59 -1.92
C GLY A 10 7.91 -4.41 -2.08
N LEU A 11 9.21 -4.68 -2.14
CA LEU A 11 10.23 -3.64 -2.32
C LEU A 11 10.05 -2.90 -3.65
N VAL A 12 9.83 -3.62 -4.74
CA VAL A 12 9.61 -3.02 -6.05
C VAL A 12 8.36 -2.15 -6.04
N SER A 13 7.28 -2.59 -5.41
CA SER A 13 6.04 -1.81 -5.28
C SER A 13 6.28 -0.50 -4.54
N GLU A 14 7.00 -0.55 -3.42
CA GLU A 14 7.35 0.64 -2.65
C GLU A 14 8.21 1.61 -3.47
N MET A 15 9.21 1.10 -4.17
CA MET A 15 10.09 1.93 -5.01
C MET A 15 9.32 2.60 -6.15
N LYS A 16 8.39 1.91 -6.77
CA LYS A 16 7.55 2.50 -7.83
C LYS A 16 6.74 3.68 -7.31
N VAL A 17 6.13 3.54 -6.13
CA VAL A 17 5.35 4.62 -5.52
C VAL A 17 6.26 5.76 -5.10
N GLN A 18 7.45 5.49 -4.57
CA GLN A 18 8.43 6.51 -4.22
C GLN A 18 8.83 7.35 -5.44
N ILE A 19 9.09 6.69 -6.57
CA ILE A 19 9.44 7.39 -7.82
C ILE A 19 8.29 8.28 -8.27
N GLU A 20 7.08 7.76 -8.28
CA GLU A 20 5.89 8.51 -8.69
C GLU A 20 5.67 9.75 -7.82
N LEU A 21 5.79 9.61 -6.49
CA LEU A 21 5.67 10.73 -5.57
C LEU A 21 6.81 11.73 -5.71
N ALA A 22 8.02 11.25 -5.94
CA ALA A 22 9.21 12.09 -6.10
C ALA A 22 9.20 12.91 -7.40
N GLU A 23 8.41 12.54 -8.38
CA GLU A 23 8.23 13.30 -9.62
C GLU A 23 7.51 14.63 -9.39
N ASP A 24 6.75 14.75 -8.30
CA ASP A 24 6.08 15.99 -7.94
C ASP A 24 7.09 16.94 -7.27
N PRO A 25 7.40 18.11 -7.87
CA PRO A 25 8.41 19.02 -7.32
C PRO A 25 8.01 19.65 -6.00
N ASN A 26 6.72 19.60 -5.63
CA ASN A 26 6.24 20.16 -4.37
C ASN A 26 6.29 19.16 -3.20
N LEU A 27 6.67 17.90 -3.47
CA LEU A 27 6.73 16.87 -2.44
C LEU A 27 8.17 16.49 -2.10
N LEU A 28 8.45 16.41 -0.80
CA LEU A 28 9.61 15.70 -0.29
C LEU A 28 9.17 14.32 0.16
N VAL A 29 9.94 13.29 -0.20
CA VAL A 29 9.60 11.89 0.08
C VAL A 29 10.56 11.34 1.11
N PHE A 30 10.01 10.73 2.17
CA PHE A 30 10.76 10.13 3.25
C PHE A 30 10.36 8.67 3.43
N THR A 31 11.30 7.83 3.84
CA THR A 31 11.02 6.44 4.19
C THR A 31 11.48 6.18 5.63
N PRO A 32 10.73 5.37 6.38
CA PRO A 32 11.12 5.02 7.74
C PRO A 32 12.42 4.22 7.76
N LEU A 33 13.31 4.58 8.66
CA LEU A 33 14.54 3.82 8.88
C LEU A 33 14.19 2.43 9.40
N GLY A 34 14.82 1.40 8.85
CA GLY A 34 14.58 0.01 9.23
C GLY A 34 13.42 -0.67 8.52
N GLY A 35 12.56 0.09 7.85
CA GLY A 35 11.46 -0.47 7.05
C GLY A 35 10.39 -1.23 7.83
N LEU A 36 10.30 -1.02 9.15
CA LEU A 36 9.30 -1.66 10.00
C LEU A 36 8.23 -0.65 10.42
N GLY A 37 7.03 -1.16 10.67
CA GLY A 37 5.92 -0.37 11.16
C GLY A 37 4.81 -0.18 10.14
N PRO A 38 3.74 0.54 10.51
CA PRO A 38 2.53 0.67 9.69
C PRO A 38 2.66 1.67 8.55
N VAL A 39 3.77 2.40 8.46
CA VAL A 39 3.98 3.45 7.44
C VAL A 39 5.16 3.07 6.56
N ASP A 40 4.93 3.07 5.25
CA ASP A 40 5.98 2.78 4.27
C ASP A 40 6.64 4.03 3.72
N ILE A 41 5.87 5.09 3.50
CA ILE A 41 6.32 6.34 2.90
C ILE A 41 5.64 7.51 3.60
N VAL A 42 6.37 8.60 3.79
CA VAL A 42 5.82 9.87 4.26
C VAL A 42 6.21 10.96 3.25
N THR A 43 5.25 11.81 2.91
CA THR A 43 5.53 12.97 2.07
C THR A 43 5.27 14.26 2.84
N LEU A 44 6.07 15.28 2.55
CA LEU A 44 5.83 16.64 3.00
C LEU A 44 5.48 17.49 1.79
N ASN A 45 4.30 18.10 1.80
CA ASN A 45 3.92 19.06 0.78
C ASN A 45 4.58 20.41 1.13
N MET A 46 5.47 20.88 0.27
CA MET A 46 6.23 22.10 0.49
C MET A 46 5.39 23.37 0.42
N ASP A 47 4.25 23.32 -0.28
CA ASP A 47 3.35 24.47 -0.39
C ASP A 47 2.45 24.63 0.84
N THR A 48 1.97 23.51 1.39
CA THR A 48 1.00 23.54 2.49
C THR A 48 1.61 23.20 3.85
N GLY A 49 2.79 22.57 3.88
CA GLY A 49 3.40 22.06 5.09
C GLY A 49 2.75 20.79 5.63
N GLU A 50 1.84 20.18 4.87
CA GLU A 50 1.16 18.97 5.31
C GLU A 50 1.99 17.73 5.05
N TYR A 51 1.98 16.81 6.05
CA TYR A 51 2.56 15.49 5.93
C TYR A 51 1.47 14.48 5.59
N THR A 52 1.79 13.54 4.71
CA THR A 52 0.90 12.43 4.37
C THR A 52 1.67 11.12 4.53
N SER A 53 1.07 10.17 5.23
CA SER A 53 1.63 8.83 5.45
C SER A 53 0.94 7.82 4.56
N TYR A 54 1.72 6.92 3.96
CA TYR A 54 1.22 5.91 3.02
C TYR A 54 1.66 4.52 3.43
N ASP A 55 0.77 3.55 3.21
CA ASP A 55 1.07 2.12 3.22
C ASP A 55 0.92 1.62 1.79
N VAL A 56 2.00 1.11 1.22
CA VAL A 56 2.04 0.66 -0.18
C VAL A 56 1.65 -0.81 -0.26
N LYS A 57 0.69 -1.10 -1.12
CA LYS A 57 0.25 -2.47 -1.40
C LYS A 57 0.41 -2.77 -2.88
N SER A 58 0.75 -4.02 -3.19
CA SER A 58 0.69 -4.52 -4.55
C SER A 58 -0.76 -4.86 -4.90
N LYS A 59 -1.14 -4.65 -6.15
CA LYS A 59 -2.46 -5.07 -6.62
C LYS A 59 -2.52 -6.59 -6.69
N ASN A 60 -3.50 -7.17 -6.04
CA ASN A 60 -3.77 -8.60 -6.09
C ASN A 60 -5.22 -8.82 -6.51
N TYR A 61 -5.45 -9.81 -7.37
CA TYR A 61 -6.77 -10.15 -7.89
C TYR A 61 -7.18 -11.53 -7.38
N ARG A 62 -8.48 -11.69 -7.13
CA ARG A 62 -9.00 -12.96 -6.66
C ARG A 62 -8.88 -14.03 -7.75
N LYS A 63 -8.28 -15.15 -7.37
CA LYS A 63 -8.13 -16.31 -8.26
C LYS A 63 -9.39 -17.19 -8.26
N LYS A 64 -10.19 -17.09 -7.20
CA LYS A 64 -11.42 -17.86 -7.00
C LYS A 64 -12.51 -16.94 -6.49
N ASP A 65 -13.77 -17.34 -6.69
CA ASP A 65 -14.89 -16.63 -6.10
C ASP A 65 -14.81 -16.67 -4.58
N TYR A 66 -15.19 -15.55 -3.96
CA TYR A 66 -15.22 -15.45 -2.50
C TYR A 66 -16.41 -16.25 -1.95
N VAL A 67 -16.12 -17.11 -0.98
CA VAL A 67 -17.15 -17.86 -0.24
C VAL A 67 -17.14 -17.36 1.21
N PRO A 68 -18.11 -16.53 1.61
CA PRO A 68 -18.17 -16.03 2.98
C PRO A 68 -18.62 -17.11 3.97
N LYS A 69 -18.54 -16.82 5.25
CA LYS A 69 -18.91 -17.77 6.33
C LYS A 69 -20.37 -18.24 6.26
N ASP A 70 -21.25 -17.45 5.61
CA ASP A 70 -22.66 -17.84 5.43
C ASP A 70 -22.86 -18.93 4.38
N GLY A 71 -21.80 -19.33 3.70
CA GLY A 71 -21.83 -20.42 2.71
C GLY A 71 -22.28 -20.03 1.31
N TYR A 72 -22.72 -18.79 1.13
CA TYR A 72 -23.15 -18.33 -0.21
C TYR A 72 -21.94 -17.85 -1.02
N LYS A 73 -21.70 -18.53 -2.12
CA LYS A 73 -20.61 -18.20 -3.04
C LYS A 73 -20.91 -16.87 -3.74
N ARG A 74 -19.94 -15.96 -3.70
CA ARG A 74 -20.02 -14.67 -4.37
C ARG A 74 -19.18 -14.68 -5.65
N ASN A 75 -19.72 -14.10 -6.72
CA ASN A 75 -19.04 -14.03 -8.02
C ASN A 75 -17.96 -12.91 -7.96
N SER A 76 -16.82 -13.22 -7.38
CA SER A 76 -15.74 -12.25 -7.14
C SER A 76 -14.40 -12.62 -7.79
N LYS A 77 -14.34 -13.76 -8.51
CA LYS A 77 -13.12 -14.15 -9.22
C LYS A 77 -12.68 -13.05 -10.20
N GLY A 78 -11.41 -12.70 -10.17
CA GLY A 78 -10.84 -11.65 -11.02
C GLY A 78 -10.98 -10.25 -10.43
N ASN A 79 -11.75 -10.05 -9.36
CA ASN A 79 -11.89 -8.76 -8.71
C ASN A 79 -10.62 -8.42 -7.93
N LEU A 80 -10.29 -7.11 -7.90
CA LEU A 80 -9.21 -6.62 -7.08
C LEU A 80 -9.47 -6.92 -5.60
N ILE A 81 -8.47 -7.48 -4.93
CA ILE A 81 -8.53 -7.68 -3.49
C ILE A 81 -8.23 -6.35 -2.82
N ASN A 82 -9.26 -5.74 -2.21
CA ASN A 82 -9.11 -4.50 -1.49
C ASN A 82 -8.46 -4.73 -0.13
N ARG A 83 -7.50 -3.87 0.21
CA ARG A 83 -6.83 -3.88 1.51
C ARG A 83 -7.38 -2.72 2.33
N HIS A 84 -7.81 -3.02 3.55
CA HIS A 84 -8.28 -2.00 4.47
C HIS A 84 -7.18 -1.63 5.46
N PRO A 85 -7.08 -0.36 5.87
CA PRO A 85 -6.12 0.02 6.89
C PRO A 85 -6.43 -0.67 8.22
N THR A 86 -5.38 -1.03 8.96
CA THR A 86 -5.50 -1.57 10.32
C THR A 86 -6.00 -0.47 11.27
N LYS A 87 -6.39 -0.86 12.49
CA LYS A 87 -6.77 0.13 13.52
C LYS A 87 -5.64 1.13 13.78
N GLU A 88 -4.42 0.64 13.87
CA GLU A 88 -3.23 1.48 14.07
C GLU A 88 -3.05 2.47 12.91
N GLN A 89 -3.17 2.00 11.68
CA GLN A 89 -3.06 2.85 10.50
C GLN A 89 -4.16 3.90 10.43
N LYS A 90 -5.40 3.55 10.81
CA LYS A 90 -6.49 4.52 10.88
C LYS A 90 -6.22 5.60 11.92
N LYS A 91 -5.70 5.21 13.10
CA LYS A 91 -5.32 6.13 14.16
C LYS A 91 -4.23 7.10 13.69
N LEU A 92 -3.27 6.62 12.92
CA LEU A 92 -2.15 7.41 12.40
C LEU A 92 -2.48 8.11 11.08
N LYS A 93 -3.71 7.97 10.58
CA LYS A 93 -4.17 8.56 9.32
C LYS A 93 -3.34 8.13 8.12
N VAL A 94 -2.96 6.86 8.07
CA VAL A 94 -2.19 6.27 6.97
C VAL A 94 -3.12 5.97 5.80
N LYS A 95 -2.72 6.38 4.59
CA LYS A 95 -3.45 6.09 3.36
C LYS A 95 -2.91 4.83 2.71
N ILE A 96 -3.82 3.98 2.22
CA ILE A 96 -3.45 2.81 1.43
C ILE A 96 -3.26 3.24 -0.03
N VAL A 97 -2.11 2.91 -0.60
CA VAL A 97 -1.78 3.20 -2.00
C VAL A 97 -1.38 1.92 -2.69
N TYR A 98 -1.94 1.70 -3.88
CA TYR A 98 -1.60 0.54 -4.69
C TYR A 98 -0.53 0.92 -5.72
N ALA A 99 0.51 0.12 -5.83
CA ALA A 99 1.52 0.28 -6.86
C ALA A 99 0.91 -0.04 -8.23
N LYS A 100 1.25 0.77 -9.21
CA LYS A 100 0.80 0.58 -10.60
C LYS A 100 1.52 -0.58 -11.27
#